data_9e25bc7724343ad9274dc65289f2dd88
#
_entry.id   9e25bc7724343ad9274dc65289f2dd88
#
_cell.length_a   1.000
_cell.length_b   1.000
_cell.length_c   1.000
_cell.angle_alpha   90.00
_cell.angle_beta   90.00
_cell.angle_gamma   90.00
#
_symmetry.space_group_name_H-M   'P 1'
#
loop_
_entity.id
_entity.type
_entity.pdbx_description
1 polymer ?
#
loop_
_entity_poly.entity_id
_entity_poly.type
_entity_poly.pdbx_seq_one_letter_code
_entity_poly.pdbx_strand_id
1 'polypeptide(L)'
;SDDSMADLGHDEYVEMMAAMEEEIERELRAELHALEPCVEQELADYEAYERAKFEASAADPESAAVLCPLCMQGQLTLAAAHCVACDRAGCALRLETGGHPAPIEMIRERMCALMDEHAWHCGATACCRLPTPAERQHGALFFGCPACGVNAVVV
;
A
#
# COMPACT_ATOMS: atom_id res chain seq x y z
N SER A 1 -58.69 -15.98 -28.18
CA SER A 1 -59.25 -14.66 -27.86
C SER A 1 -58.18 -13.85 -27.13
N ASP A 2 -57.27 -13.39 -27.91
CA ASP A 2 -56.12 -12.60 -27.45
C ASP A 2 -56.10 -11.27 -28.22
N ASP A 3 -56.95 -10.35 -27.82
CA ASP A 3 -56.92 -8.99 -28.41
C ASP A 3 -57.47 -7.96 -27.42
N SER A 4 -56.84 -7.82 -26.27
CA SER A 4 -57.24 -6.81 -25.28
C SER A 4 -56.15 -5.82 -24.91
N MET A 5 -55.02 -5.78 -25.64
CA MET A 5 -53.95 -4.81 -25.36
C MET A 5 -53.73 -3.71 -26.42
N ALA A 6 -54.63 -3.57 -27.38
CA ALA A 6 -54.39 -2.74 -28.56
C ALA A 6 -55.11 -1.39 -28.58
N ASP A 7 -55.73 -0.94 -27.49
CA ASP A 7 -56.50 0.35 -27.51
C ASP A 7 -56.33 1.21 -26.25
N LEU A 8 -55.13 1.24 -25.70
CA LEU A 8 -54.74 2.30 -24.77
C LEU A 8 -54.42 3.55 -25.58
N GLY A 9 -55.20 4.61 -25.36
CA GLY A 9 -54.89 5.91 -25.98
C GLY A 9 -53.49 6.35 -25.63
N HIS A 10 -52.85 7.15 -26.52
CA HIS A 10 -51.47 7.60 -26.31
C HIS A 10 -51.25 8.26 -24.92
N ASP A 11 -52.27 9.00 -24.45
CA ASP A 11 -52.21 9.69 -23.16
C ASP A 11 -52.25 8.70 -21.98
N GLU A 12 -53.06 7.64 -22.04
CA GLU A 12 -53.11 6.57 -21.04
C GLU A 12 -51.82 5.76 -20.98
N TYR A 13 -51.17 5.56 -22.12
CA TYR A 13 -49.84 4.91 -22.17
C TYR A 13 -48.78 5.77 -21.49
N VAL A 14 -48.75 7.08 -21.75
CA VAL A 14 -47.81 8.01 -21.14
C VAL A 14 -48.01 8.09 -19.61
N GLU A 15 -49.26 8.16 -19.15
CA GLU A 15 -49.58 8.15 -17.71
C GLU A 15 -49.14 6.83 -17.04
N MET A 16 -49.36 5.69 -17.69
CA MET A 16 -48.94 4.41 -17.18
C MET A 16 -47.41 4.31 -17.10
N MET A 17 -46.67 4.78 -18.11
CA MET A 17 -45.21 4.80 -18.09
C MET A 17 -44.67 5.67 -17.00
N ALA A 18 -45.24 6.87 -16.80
CA ALA A 18 -44.84 7.79 -15.74
C ALA A 18 -45.06 7.18 -14.34
N ALA A 19 -46.18 6.48 -14.15
CA ALA A 19 -46.49 5.81 -12.89
C ALA A 19 -45.49 4.66 -12.61
N MET A 20 -45.10 3.91 -13.66
CA MET A 20 -44.09 2.86 -13.52
C MET A 20 -42.71 3.42 -13.20
N GLU A 21 -42.32 4.53 -13.84
CA GLU A 21 -41.05 5.20 -13.54
C GLU A 21 -40.99 5.67 -12.08
N GLU A 22 -42.06 6.31 -11.58
CA GLU A 22 -42.16 6.72 -10.17
C GLU A 22 -42.05 5.53 -9.20
N GLU A 23 -42.68 4.40 -9.54
CA GLU A 23 -42.60 3.20 -8.71
C GLU A 23 -41.20 2.63 -8.66
N ILE A 24 -40.54 2.51 -9.81
CA ILE A 24 -39.15 2.04 -9.91
C ILE A 24 -38.19 2.97 -9.13
N GLU A 25 -38.35 4.28 -9.30
CA GLU A 25 -37.53 5.25 -8.54
C GLU A 25 -37.74 5.13 -7.03
N ARG A 26 -38.97 4.91 -6.59
CA ARG A 26 -39.31 4.73 -5.18
C ARG A 26 -38.68 3.46 -4.63
N GLU A 27 -38.76 2.35 -5.35
CA GLU A 27 -38.16 1.08 -4.96
C GLU A 27 -36.63 1.18 -4.88
N LEU A 28 -35.97 1.74 -5.91
CA LEU A 28 -34.53 1.94 -5.92
C LEU A 28 -34.07 2.83 -4.78
N ARG A 29 -34.79 3.89 -4.48
CA ARG A 29 -34.49 4.78 -3.36
C ARG A 29 -34.62 4.07 -2.01
N ALA A 30 -35.63 3.22 -1.87
CA ALA A 30 -35.80 2.42 -0.66
C ALA A 30 -34.69 1.38 -0.49
N GLU A 31 -34.26 0.72 -1.57
CA GLU A 31 -33.13 -0.23 -1.54
C GLU A 31 -31.82 0.46 -1.20
N LEU A 32 -31.52 1.61 -1.82
CA LEU A 32 -30.34 2.40 -1.50
C LEU A 32 -30.31 2.81 -0.04
N HIS A 33 -31.41 3.32 0.49
CA HIS A 33 -31.51 3.72 1.90
C HIS A 33 -31.37 2.51 2.87
N ALA A 34 -31.77 1.32 2.45
CA ALA A 34 -31.59 0.11 3.24
C ALA A 34 -30.12 -0.37 3.26
N LEU A 35 -29.33 -0.04 2.23
CA LEU A 35 -27.92 -0.40 2.13
C LEU A 35 -26.99 0.61 2.84
N GLU A 36 -27.40 1.88 2.97
CA GLU A 36 -26.59 2.94 3.60
C GLU A 36 -26.03 2.53 4.97
N PRO A 37 -26.82 2.00 5.92
CA PRO A 37 -26.31 1.62 7.23
C PRO A 37 -25.28 0.48 7.18
N CYS A 38 -25.42 -0.42 6.20
CA CYS A 38 -24.47 -1.52 6.02
C CYS A 38 -23.12 -1.02 5.51
N VAL A 39 -23.14 -0.11 4.54
CA VAL A 39 -21.92 0.51 3.98
C VAL A 39 -21.21 1.37 5.04
N GLU A 40 -21.96 2.15 5.82
CA GLU A 40 -21.40 2.94 6.92
C GLU A 40 -20.74 2.06 7.97
N GLN A 41 -21.36 0.93 8.32
CA GLN A 41 -20.81 -0.01 9.27
C GLN A 41 -19.52 -0.66 8.75
N GLU A 42 -19.52 -1.12 7.50
CA GLU A 42 -18.32 -1.71 6.87
C GLU A 42 -17.16 -0.71 6.81
N LEU A 43 -17.45 0.55 6.49
CA LEU A 43 -16.45 1.61 6.46
C LEU A 43 -15.88 1.89 7.85
N ALA A 44 -16.75 1.96 8.87
CA ALA A 44 -16.33 2.15 10.25
C ALA A 44 -15.49 0.98 10.78
N ASP A 45 -15.85 -0.25 10.44
CA ASP A 45 -15.10 -1.44 10.80
C ASP A 45 -13.72 -1.48 10.12
N TYR A 46 -13.66 -1.06 8.86
CA TYR A 46 -12.40 -0.93 8.14
C TYR A 46 -11.48 0.16 8.76
N GLU A 47 -12.03 1.32 9.05
CA GLU A 47 -11.27 2.40 9.71
C GLU A 47 -10.78 1.98 11.11
N ALA A 48 -11.59 1.24 11.87
CA ALA A 48 -11.21 0.70 13.16
C ALA A 48 -10.08 -0.33 13.04
N TYR A 49 -10.13 -1.19 12.04
CA TYR A 49 -9.08 -2.16 11.74
C TYR A 49 -7.76 -1.48 11.36
N GLU A 50 -7.80 -0.51 10.45
CA GLU A 50 -6.59 0.24 10.05
C GLU A 50 -6.00 1.02 11.23
N ARG A 51 -6.83 1.62 12.07
CA ARG A 51 -6.38 2.30 13.28
C ARG A 51 -5.72 1.34 14.27
N ALA A 52 -6.34 0.20 14.54
CA ALA A 52 -5.78 -0.82 15.43
C ALA A 52 -4.45 -1.38 14.91
N LYS A 53 -4.34 -1.58 13.60
CA LYS A 53 -3.11 -2.00 12.94
C LYS A 53 -2.00 -0.94 13.07
N PHE A 54 -2.35 0.33 12.90
CA PHE A 54 -1.42 1.44 13.09
C PHE A 54 -0.96 1.56 14.55
N GLU A 55 -1.90 1.48 15.50
CA GLU A 55 -1.60 1.52 16.95
C GLU A 55 -0.75 0.32 17.37
N ALA A 56 -1.04 -0.88 16.89
CA ALA A 56 -0.23 -2.06 17.15
C ALA A 56 1.19 -1.94 16.58
N SER A 57 1.33 -1.29 15.42
CA SER A 57 2.63 -0.99 14.82
C SER A 57 3.39 0.13 15.56
N ALA A 58 2.68 1.06 16.19
CA ALA A 58 3.25 2.16 16.95
C ALA A 58 3.57 1.79 18.41
N ALA A 59 2.91 0.77 18.96
CA ALA A 59 3.03 0.40 20.37
C ALA A 59 4.35 -0.28 20.75
N ASP A 60 5.16 -0.67 19.76
CA ASP A 60 6.48 -1.26 20.03
C ASP A 60 7.55 -0.72 19.07
N PRO A 61 8.03 0.52 19.28
CA PRO A 61 9.10 1.09 18.48
C PRO A 61 10.43 0.32 18.60
N GLU A 62 10.60 -0.51 19.65
CA GLU A 62 11.77 -1.38 19.79
C GLU A 62 11.59 -2.74 19.10
N SER A 63 10.39 -3.13 18.74
CA SER A 63 10.05 -4.45 18.17
C SER A 63 9.86 -4.44 16.64
N ALA A 64 9.85 -3.31 15.98
CA ALA A 64 9.87 -3.25 14.52
C ALA A 64 11.28 -3.55 13.99
N ALA A 65 11.75 -4.78 14.26
CA ALA A 65 13.02 -5.26 13.73
C ALA A 65 13.02 -5.13 12.21
N VAL A 66 13.87 -4.26 11.69
CA VAL A 66 14.01 -4.06 10.26
C VAL A 66 14.88 -5.17 9.68
N LEU A 67 14.32 -5.98 8.81
CA LEU A 67 15.08 -7.02 8.11
C LEU A 67 16.22 -6.41 7.30
N CYS A 68 17.34 -7.07 7.31
CA CYS A 68 18.49 -6.67 6.51
C CYS A 68 18.15 -6.75 5.02
N PRO A 69 18.21 -5.65 4.27
CA PRO A 69 17.83 -5.63 2.85
C PRO A 69 18.82 -6.36 1.94
N LEU A 70 20.02 -6.68 2.46
CA LEU A 70 21.03 -7.39 1.69
C LEU A 70 20.87 -8.92 1.77
N CYS A 71 20.70 -9.48 2.97
CA CYS A 71 20.63 -10.94 3.15
C CYS A 71 19.20 -11.45 3.40
N MET A 72 18.24 -10.57 3.68
CA MET A 72 16.82 -10.88 3.95
C MET A 72 16.59 -11.90 5.07
N GLN A 73 17.55 -12.08 5.97
CA GLN A 73 17.50 -13.10 7.04
C GLN A 73 17.93 -12.57 8.41
N GLY A 74 18.82 -11.60 8.46
CA GLY A 74 19.22 -10.92 9.68
C GLY A 74 18.42 -9.64 9.88
N GLN A 75 18.68 -8.96 10.99
CA GLN A 75 18.06 -7.68 11.35
C GLN A 75 19.09 -6.56 11.34
N LEU A 76 18.63 -5.35 11.06
CA LEU A 76 19.47 -4.17 11.19
C LEU A 76 19.59 -3.78 12.66
N THR A 77 20.82 -3.60 13.10
CA THR A 77 21.16 -3.18 14.48
C THR A 77 22.14 -2.02 14.46
N LEU A 78 22.12 -1.21 15.51
CA LEU A 78 23.14 -0.19 15.73
C LEU A 78 24.42 -0.86 16.26
N ALA A 79 25.43 -0.99 15.41
CA ALA A 79 26.74 -1.54 15.80
C ALA A 79 27.60 -0.49 16.53
N ALA A 80 27.39 0.79 16.24
CA ALA A 80 28.03 1.95 16.89
C ALA A 80 27.15 3.19 16.70
N ALA A 81 27.49 4.29 17.34
CA ALA A 81 26.69 5.54 17.32
C ALA A 81 26.27 6.02 15.91
N HIS A 82 27.05 5.67 14.88
CA HIS A 82 26.81 6.12 13.49
C HIS A 82 26.93 4.96 12.49
N CYS A 83 26.83 3.72 12.96
CA CYS A 83 26.99 2.54 12.12
C CYS A 83 25.82 1.57 12.32
N VAL A 84 25.12 1.30 11.25
CA VAL A 84 24.10 0.25 11.17
C VAL A 84 24.70 -0.98 10.52
N ALA A 85 24.52 -2.14 11.13
CA ALA A 85 25.00 -3.40 10.61
C ALA A 85 23.92 -4.49 10.70
N CYS A 86 24.09 -5.54 9.92
CA CYS A 86 23.29 -6.75 10.07
C CYS A 86 23.82 -7.59 11.24
N ASP A 87 22.91 -8.09 12.07
CA ASP A 87 23.24 -9.00 13.20
C ASP A 87 23.65 -10.40 12.77
N ARG A 88 23.38 -10.76 11.51
CA ARG A 88 23.70 -12.09 10.99
C ARG A 88 25.17 -12.25 10.71
N ALA A 89 25.78 -13.29 11.29
CA ALA A 89 27.14 -13.69 10.99
C ALA A 89 27.29 -14.00 9.48
N GLY A 90 28.29 -13.37 8.85
CA GLY A 90 28.58 -13.55 7.43
C GLY A 90 27.86 -12.57 6.50
N CYS A 91 26.95 -11.72 6.98
CA CYS A 91 26.41 -10.62 6.19
C CYS A 91 27.39 -9.45 6.17
N ALA A 92 27.70 -8.96 4.96
CA ALA A 92 28.65 -7.86 4.78
C ALA A 92 28.03 -6.46 4.94
N LEU A 93 26.74 -6.35 5.29
CA LEU A 93 26.09 -5.06 5.43
C LEU A 93 26.63 -4.31 6.63
N ARG A 94 27.25 -3.19 6.35
CA ARG A 94 27.74 -2.22 7.33
C ARG A 94 27.65 -0.83 6.73
N LEU A 95 26.82 0.03 7.31
CA LEU A 95 26.46 1.35 6.78
C LEU A 95 26.86 2.45 7.76
N GLU A 96 27.64 3.38 7.28
CA GLU A 96 27.95 4.62 8.00
C GLU A 96 26.82 5.63 7.74
N THR A 97 26.11 6.05 8.77
CA THR A 97 24.87 6.85 8.63
C THR A 97 25.05 8.34 8.96
N GLY A 98 26.29 8.79 9.05
CA GLY A 98 26.60 10.23 9.17
C GLY A 98 26.02 10.94 10.40
N GLY A 99 25.68 10.17 11.46
CA GLY A 99 25.12 10.76 12.69
C GLY A 99 23.62 11.03 12.65
N HIS A 100 22.88 10.40 11.75
CA HIS A 100 21.43 10.50 11.73
C HIS A 100 20.81 9.99 13.07
N PRO A 101 19.85 10.72 13.67
CA PRO A 101 19.29 10.36 14.98
C PRO A 101 18.51 9.04 14.99
N ALA A 102 17.93 8.65 13.86
CA ALA A 102 17.17 7.41 13.69
C ALA A 102 17.57 6.69 12.40
N PRO A 103 18.79 6.13 12.33
CA PRO A 103 19.36 5.65 11.07
C PRO A 103 18.64 4.41 10.51
N ILE A 104 18.18 3.50 11.35
CA ILE A 104 17.45 2.31 10.91
C ILE A 104 16.09 2.70 10.32
N GLU A 105 15.41 3.63 10.94
CA GLU A 105 14.13 4.14 10.47
C GLU A 105 14.29 4.87 9.12
N MET A 106 15.30 5.70 8.99
CA MET A 106 15.63 6.36 7.73
C MET A 106 15.85 5.35 6.59
N ILE A 107 16.57 4.26 6.85
CA ILE A 107 16.79 3.18 5.87
C ILE A 107 15.46 2.52 5.51
N ARG A 108 14.63 2.21 6.51
CA ARG A 108 13.30 1.61 6.32
C ARG A 108 12.42 2.48 5.44
N GLU A 109 12.26 3.74 5.78
CA GLU A 109 11.44 4.71 5.02
C GLU A 109 11.92 4.85 3.58
N ARG A 110 13.22 4.96 3.39
CA ARG A 110 13.80 5.06 2.06
C ARG A 110 13.60 3.80 1.23
N MET A 111 13.76 2.63 1.84
CA MET A 111 13.49 1.35 1.20
C MET A 111 12.03 1.20 0.79
N CYS A 112 11.09 1.50 1.70
CA CYS A 112 9.66 1.46 1.40
C CYS A 112 9.32 2.37 0.22
N ALA A 113 9.78 3.62 0.22
CA ALA A 113 9.55 4.56 -0.87
C ALA A 113 10.07 4.04 -2.23
N LEU A 114 11.27 3.47 -2.26
CA LEU A 114 11.85 2.90 -3.49
C LEU A 114 11.11 1.64 -3.96
N MET A 115 10.65 0.81 -3.04
CA MET A 115 9.85 -0.38 -3.37
C MET A 115 8.48 0.00 -3.92
N ASP A 116 7.81 0.98 -3.32
CA ASP A 116 6.52 1.48 -3.78
C ASP A 116 6.65 2.11 -5.17
N GLU A 117 7.62 2.98 -5.37
CA GLU A 117 7.89 3.59 -6.68
C GLU A 117 8.19 2.54 -7.75
N HIS A 118 9.00 1.53 -7.42
CA HIS A 118 9.32 0.45 -8.32
C HIS A 118 8.10 -0.41 -8.67
N ALA A 119 7.25 -0.73 -7.69
CA ALA A 119 6.05 -1.55 -7.89
C ALA A 119 5.03 -0.91 -8.86
N TRP A 120 4.98 0.42 -8.93
CA TRP A 120 4.14 1.14 -9.89
C TRP A 120 4.59 0.97 -11.35
N HIS A 121 5.87 0.72 -11.59
CA HIS A 121 6.45 0.72 -12.94
C HIS A 121 6.96 -0.66 -13.37
N CYS A 122 7.21 -1.56 -12.43
CA CYS A 122 7.83 -2.85 -12.71
C CYS A 122 7.32 -3.94 -11.76
N GLY A 123 6.83 -5.04 -12.33
CA GLY A 123 6.40 -6.21 -11.55
C GLY A 123 7.50 -7.21 -11.19
N ALA A 124 8.75 -6.92 -11.57
CA ALA A 124 9.88 -7.79 -11.27
C ALA A 124 10.42 -7.57 -9.85
N THR A 125 11.14 -8.55 -9.33
CA THR A 125 11.76 -8.44 -8.01
C THR A 125 12.98 -7.53 -8.06
N ALA A 126 12.96 -6.46 -7.28
CA ALA A 126 14.14 -5.64 -7.00
C ALA A 126 14.94 -6.19 -5.81
N CYS A 127 16.21 -5.88 -5.75
CA CYS A 127 17.09 -6.30 -4.66
C CYS A 127 18.04 -5.18 -4.24
N CYS A 128 18.53 -5.28 -3.01
CA CYS A 128 19.61 -4.42 -2.54
C CYS A 128 20.97 -5.05 -2.80
N ARG A 129 21.94 -4.19 -3.07
CA ARG A 129 23.34 -4.57 -3.26
C ARG A 129 24.29 -3.57 -2.64
N LEU A 130 25.47 -4.03 -2.33
CA LEU A 130 26.57 -3.15 -1.95
C LEU A 130 27.15 -2.45 -3.19
N PRO A 131 27.75 -1.27 -3.00
CA PRO A 131 28.37 -0.52 -4.09
C PRO A 131 29.58 -1.25 -4.66
N THR A 132 29.77 -1.13 -5.96
CA THR A 132 31.03 -1.44 -6.61
C THR A 132 32.11 -0.43 -6.18
N PRO A 133 33.40 -0.71 -6.38
CA PRO A 133 34.48 0.23 -6.04
C PRO A 133 34.28 1.63 -6.64
N ALA A 134 33.71 1.71 -7.85
CA ALA A 134 33.44 2.99 -8.53
C ALA A 134 32.24 3.74 -7.94
N GLU A 135 31.31 3.06 -7.33
CA GLU A 135 30.08 3.64 -6.76
C GLU A 135 30.22 4.06 -5.29
N ARG A 136 31.25 3.63 -4.58
CA ARG A 136 31.43 3.87 -3.13
C ARG A 136 31.39 5.33 -2.72
N GLN A 137 31.74 6.24 -3.62
CA GLN A 137 31.65 7.68 -3.39
C GLN A 137 30.22 8.23 -3.48
N HIS A 138 29.27 7.46 -4.01
CA HIS A 138 27.90 7.89 -4.26
C HIS A 138 26.91 7.33 -3.25
N GLY A 139 27.27 6.27 -2.52
CA GLY A 139 26.40 5.65 -1.52
C GLY A 139 26.99 4.33 -0.99
N ALA A 140 26.40 3.88 0.10
CA ALA A 140 26.81 2.66 0.80
C ALA A 140 25.87 1.47 0.58
N LEU A 141 24.64 1.73 0.13
CA LEU A 141 23.65 0.71 -0.20
C LEU A 141 22.82 1.16 -1.41
N PHE A 142 22.65 0.27 -2.37
CA PHE A 142 21.92 0.51 -3.61
C PHE A 142 20.71 -0.41 -3.71
N PHE A 143 19.60 0.15 -4.21
CA PHE A 143 18.41 -0.58 -4.62
C PHE A 143 18.41 -0.69 -6.14
N GLY A 144 18.25 -1.90 -6.66
CA GLY A 144 18.30 -2.13 -8.10
C GLY A 144 17.37 -3.23 -8.59
N CYS A 145 16.94 -3.09 -9.84
CA CYS A 145 16.18 -4.10 -10.56
C CYS A 145 16.79 -4.34 -11.94
N PRO A 146 17.21 -5.56 -12.25
CA PRO A 146 17.81 -5.85 -13.57
C PRO A 146 16.79 -5.82 -14.71
N ALA A 147 15.48 -5.98 -14.43
CA ALA A 147 14.44 -6.01 -15.42
C ALA A 147 14.10 -4.62 -15.99
N CYS A 148 13.99 -3.60 -15.13
CA CYS A 148 13.69 -2.22 -15.55
C CYS A 148 14.91 -1.30 -15.54
N GLY A 149 16.05 -1.75 -15.01
CA GLY A 149 17.29 -0.98 -14.95
C GLY A 149 17.32 0.09 -13.86
N VAL A 150 16.33 0.12 -12.94
CA VAL A 150 16.38 1.07 -11.81
C VAL A 150 17.62 0.79 -10.98
N ASN A 151 18.30 1.86 -10.58
CA ASN A 151 19.46 1.83 -9.73
C ASN A 151 19.46 3.10 -8.87
N ALA A 152 19.06 2.99 -7.63
CA ALA A 152 18.89 4.11 -6.72
C ALA A 152 19.73 3.93 -5.45
N VAL A 153 20.22 5.05 -4.92
CA VAL A 153 20.94 5.06 -3.64
C VAL A 153 19.93 4.99 -2.50
N VAL A 154 20.15 4.09 -1.56
CA VAL A 154 19.39 4.00 -0.31
C VAL A 154 20.07 4.85 0.76
N VAL A 155 21.38 4.66 0.94
CA VAL A 155 22.24 5.39 1.90
C VAL A 155 23.58 5.67 1.27
#